data_ba68cf93e9bd68a5caae35cc056e0847
#
_entry.id   ba68cf93e9bd68a5caae35cc056e0847
#
_cell.length_a   1.000
_cell.length_b   1.000
_cell.length_c   1.000
_cell.angle_alpha   90.00
_cell.angle_beta   90.00
_cell.angle_gamma   90.00
#
_symmetry.space_group_name_H-M   'P 1'
#
loop_
_entity.id
_entity.type
_entity.pdbx_description
1 polymer ?
#
loop_
_entity_poly.entity_id
_entity_poly.type
_entity_poly.pdbx_seq_one_letter_code
_entity_poly.pdbx_strand_id
1 'polypeptide(L)'
;RAEDGTWGGLSSEREVYWVRAIVVILAAFLAIFGALYQLPETAFRFMYVTGSIYFSGCVGTIALGLYWKKANTPGAYCALILGALVPINFLIMTENQELVPEFLLPLVENSNLVGLTSLIVGGLAMLIVASLTQKSHPPRPLDFSDME
;
A
#
# COMPACT_ATOMS: atom_id res chain seq x y z
N ARG A 1 -27.26 23.83 9.15
CA ARG A 1 -26.25 24.37 10.06
C ARG A 1 -26.99 25.17 11.11
N ALA A 2 -27.05 24.67 12.35
CA ALA A 2 -27.62 25.46 13.43
C ALA A 2 -26.68 26.66 13.68
N GLU A 3 -27.26 27.78 14.15
CA GLU A 3 -26.52 29.04 14.35
C GLU A 3 -25.34 28.91 15.34
N ASP A 4 -25.30 27.84 16.11
CA ASP A 4 -24.27 27.50 17.09
C ASP A 4 -23.12 26.66 16.54
N GLY A 5 -23.11 26.38 15.24
CA GLY A 5 -22.03 25.62 14.56
C GLY A 5 -22.05 24.10 14.79
N THR A 6 -23.02 23.57 15.52
CA THR A 6 -23.14 22.15 15.81
C THR A 6 -23.85 21.40 14.69
N TRP A 7 -23.37 20.21 14.35
CA TRP A 7 -24.02 19.28 13.44
C TRP A 7 -25.02 18.45 14.24
N GLY A 8 -26.30 18.88 14.20
CA GLY A 8 -27.41 18.04 14.64
C GLY A 8 -27.45 17.63 16.12
N GLY A 9 -27.88 18.52 16.97
CA GLY A 9 -28.81 18.22 18.09
C GLY A 9 -28.34 17.40 19.29
N LEU A 10 -27.11 16.88 19.34
CA LEU A 10 -26.60 16.23 20.54
C LEU A 10 -25.55 17.14 21.21
N SER A 11 -25.62 17.27 22.53
CA SER A 11 -24.58 17.99 23.29
C SER A 11 -23.23 17.31 23.06
N SER A 12 -22.16 18.10 22.93
CA SER A 12 -20.80 17.62 22.68
C SER A 12 -20.37 16.49 23.64
N GLU A 13 -20.82 16.49 24.88
CA GLU A 13 -20.56 15.44 25.86
C GLU A 13 -21.24 14.11 25.53
N ARG A 14 -22.45 14.17 24.99
CA ARG A 14 -23.18 12.97 24.55
C ARG A 14 -22.54 12.31 23.33
N GLU A 15 -22.05 13.11 22.40
CA GLU A 15 -21.34 12.59 21.21
C GLU A 15 -20.06 11.87 21.63
N VAL A 16 -19.28 12.48 22.52
CA VAL A 16 -18.07 11.86 23.06
C VAL A 16 -18.36 10.56 23.79
N TYR A 17 -19.45 10.51 24.57
CA TYR A 17 -19.87 9.28 25.25
C TYR A 17 -20.22 8.16 24.27
N TRP A 18 -21.00 8.46 23.23
CA TRP A 18 -21.37 7.47 22.21
C TRP A 18 -20.17 6.98 21.40
N VAL A 19 -19.26 7.88 21.03
CA VAL A 19 -18.02 7.50 20.34
C VAL A 19 -17.18 6.56 21.21
N ARG A 20 -17.01 6.87 22.49
CA ARG A 20 -16.30 5.99 23.43
C ARG A 20 -16.97 4.64 23.60
N ALA A 21 -18.29 4.61 23.73
CA ALA A 21 -19.04 3.36 23.83
C ALA A 21 -18.86 2.48 22.59
N ILE A 22 -18.96 3.06 21.38
CA ILE A 22 -18.75 2.36 20.11
C ILE A 22 -17.33 1.82 20.02
N VAL A 23 -16.32 2.62 20.37
CA VAL A 23 -14.91 2.19 20.36
C VAL A 23 -14.68 1.02 21.31
N VAL A 24 -15.24 1.05 22.53
CA VAL A 24 -15.11 -0.05 23.50
C VAL A 24 -15.79 -1.31 23.00
N ILE A 25 -17.00 -1.19 22.43
CA ILE A 25 -17.73 -2.34 21.87
C ILE A 25 -16.95 -2.95 20.70
N LEU A 26 -16.43 -2.12 19.78
CA LEU A 26 -15.62 -2.59 18.67
C LEU A 26 -14.33 -3.24 19.14
N ALA A 27 -13.65 -2.66 20.13
CA ALA A 27 -12.42 -3.22 20.70
C ALA A 27 -12.68 -4.59 21.34
N ALA A 28 -13.76 -4.71 22.13
CA ALA A 28 -14.16 -5.98 22.73
C ALA A 28 -14.53 -7.02 21.67
N PHE A 29 -15.30 -6.63 20.65
CA PHE A 29 -15.65 -7.50 19.53
C PHE A 29 -14.40 -8.00 18.80
N LEU A 30 -13.47 -7.11 18.45
CA LEU A 30 -12.23 -7.48 17.76
C LEU A 30 -11.34 -8.37 18.64
N ALA A 31 -11.27 -8.12 19.94
CA ALA A 31 -10.51 -8.96 20.87
C ALA A 31 -11.09 -10.38 20.96
N ILE A 32 -12.41 -10.50 21.13
CA ILE A 32 -13.10 -11.80 21.20
C ILE A 32 -12.98 -12.52 19.85
N PHE A 33 -13.21 -11.81 18.73
CA PHE A 33 -13.10 -12.38 17.41
C PHE A 33 -11.67 -12.85 17.13
N GLY A 34 -10.66 -12.03 17.42
CA GLY A 34 -9.25 -12.38 17.23
C GLY A 34 -8.77 -13.54 18.12
N ALA A 35 -9.36 -13.70 19.31
CA ALA A 35 -9.03 -14.83 20.22
C ALA A 35 -9.69 -16.14 19.79
N LEU A 36 -10.90 -16.08 19.24
CA LEU A 36 -11.68 -17.27 18.89
C LEU A 36 -11.51 -17.71 17.43
N TYR A 37 -11.24 -16.76 16.53
CA TYR A 37 -11.14 -17.03 15.11
C TYR A 37 -9.69 -17.30 14.69
N GLN A 38 -9.39 -18.56 14.40
CA GLN A 38 -8.11 -18.95 13.81
C GLN A 38 -8.19 -18.76 12.31
N LEU A 39 -7.53 -17.71 11.81
CA LEU A 39 -7.41 -17.50 10.38
C LEU A 39 -6.60 -18.62 9.74
N PRO A 40 -7.09 -19.29 8.68
CA PRO A 40 -6.30 -20.25 7.94
C PRO A 40 -5.08 -19.56 7.30
N GLU A 41 -3.97 -20.28 7.18
CA GLU A 41 -2.71 -19.75 6.62
C GLU A 41 -2.90 -19.13 5.24
N THR A 42 -3.78 -19.71 4.44
CA THR A 42 -4.16 -19.20 3.11
C THR A 42 -4.74 -17.79 3.17
N ALA A 43 -5.54 -17.46 4.19
CA ALA A 43 -6.11 -16.13 4.36
C ALA A 43 -5.04 -15.10 4.72
N PHE A 44 -4.08 -15.45 5.60
CA PHE A 44 -2.94 -14.59 5.90
C PHE A 44 -2.08 -14.31 4.68
N ARG A 45 -1.80 -15.35 3.88
CA ARG A 45 -1.05 -15.22 2.64
C ARG A 45 -1.76 -14.28 1.66
N PHE A 46 -3.07 -14.44 1.47
CA PHE A 46 -3.87 -13.57 0.61
C PHE A 46 -3.85 -12.11 1.08
N MET A 47 -4.05 -11.87 2.37
CA MET A 47 -3.98 -10.51 2.96
C MET A 47 -2.61 -9.88 2.75
N TYR A 48 -1.54 -10.66 2.97
CA TYR A 48 -0.18 -10.19 2.81
C TYR A 48 0.14 -9.80 1.36
N VAL A 49 -0.23 -10.66 0.41
CA VAL A 49 -0.01 -10.39 -1.02
C VAL A 49 -0.84 -9.19 -1.50
N THR A 50 -2.11 -9.11 -1.08
CA THR A 50 -2.95 -7.94 -1.40
C THR A 50 -2.36 -6.65 -0.82
N GLY A 51 -1.90 -6.67 0.43
CA GLY A 51 -1.18 -5.56 1.02
C GLY A 51 0.08 -5.18 0.25
N SER A 52 0.86 -6.16 -0.20
CA SER A 52 2.08 -5.95 -0.98
C SER A 52 1.82 -5.24 -2.31
N ILE A 53 0.70 -5.51 -2.99
CA ILE A 53 0.31 -4.84 -4.23
C ILE A 53 0.21 -3.32 -4.03
N TYR A 54 -0.44 -2.91 -2.94
CA TYR A 54 -0.58 -1.48 -2.63
C TYR A 54 0.74 -0.85 -2.15
N PHE A 55 1.43 -1.53 -1.23
CA PHE A 55 2.64 -0.96 -0.62
C PHE A 55 3.81 -0.81 -1.60
N SER A 56 4.04 -1.79 -2.44
CA SER A 56 5.23 -1.82 -3.31
C SER A 56 5.29 -0.66 -4.29
N GLY A 57 4.19 -0.38 -4.96
CA GLY A 57 4.11 0.73 -5.91
C GLY A 57 4.10 2.09 -5.21
N CYS A 58 3.30 2.22 -4.13
CA CYS A 58 3.15 3.50 -3.43
C CYS A 58 4.42 3.95 -2.73
N VAL A 59 5.10 3.05 -1.98
CA VAL A 59 6.31 3.43 -1.22
C VAL A 59 7.42 3.88 -2.16
N GLY A 60 7.69 3.13 -3.24
CA GLY A 60 8.69 3.51 -4.23
C GLY A 60 8.37 4.86 -4.89
N THR A 61 7.11 5.06 -5.28
CA THR A 61 6.65 6.29 -5.93
C THR A 61 6.72 7.49 -4.99
N ILE A 62 6.27 7.36 -3.74
CA ILE A 62 6.28 8.44 -2.76
C ILE A 62 7.72 8.78 -2.36
N ALA A 63 8.54 7.79 -2.00
CA ALA A 63 9.91 8.01 -1.58
C ALA A 63 10.74 8.69 -2.67
N LEU A 64 10.72 8.13 -3.90
CA LEU A 64 11.45 8.72 -5.01
C LEU A 64 10.82 10.02 -5.51
N GLY A 65 9.49 10.16 -5.44
CA GLY A 65 8.80 11.40 -5.80
C GLY A 65 9.14 12.57 -4.90
N LEU A 66 9.34 12.33 -3.59
CA LEU A 66 9.70 13.38 -2.62
C LEU A 66 11.19 13.70 -2.62
N TYR A 67 12.05 12.68 -2.67
CA TYR A 67 13.50 12.87 -2.49
C TYR A 67 14.27 13.02 -3.80
N TRP A 68 13.73 12.55 -4.92
CA TRP A 68 14.44 12.57 -6.20
C TRP A 68 13.88 13.62 -7.15
N LYS A 69 14.66 14.69 -7.36
CA LYS A 69 14.29 15.84 -8.20
C LYS A 69 13.98 15.51 -9.67
N LYS A 70 14.34 14.32 -10.15
CA LYS A 70 14.11 13.87 -11.52
C LYS A 70 12.90 12.96 -11.65
N ALA A 71 12.14 12.77 -10.58
CA ALA A 71 10.89 12.00 -10.60
C ALA A 71 9.88 12.65 -11.55
N ASN A 72 9.22 11.81 -12.35
CA ASN A 72 8.19 12.25 -13.29
C ASN A 72 6.98 11.31 -13.28
N THR A 73 5.88 11.76 -13.83
CA THR A 73 4.60 11.04 -13.86
C THR A 73 4.68 9.68 -14.55
N PRO A 74 5.32 9.51 -15.74
CA PRO A 74 5.43 8.19 -16.38
C PRO A 74 6.23 7.20 -15.54
N GLY A 75 7.30 7.64 -14.86
CA GLY A 75 8.06 6.81 -13.93
C GLY A 75 7.21 6.30 -12.78
N ALA A 76 6.37 7.16 -12.20
CA ALA A 76 5.44 6.80 -11.12
C ALA A 76 4.41 5.74 -11.57
N TYR A 77 3.80 5.90 -12.75
CA TYR A 77 2.86 4.90 -13.28
C TYR A 77 3.55 3.55 -13.53
N CYS A 78 4.75 3.54 -14.10
CA CYS A 78 5.50 2.30 -14.30
C CYS A 78 5.87 1.62 -12.97
N ALA A 79 6.25 2.38 -11.96
CA ALA A 79 6.53 1.85 -10.63
C ALA A 79 5.30 1.17 -10.00
N LEU A 80 4.13 1.81 -10.10
CA LEU A 80 2.87 1.26 -9.60
C LEU A 80 2.49 -0.04 -10.32
N ILE A 81 2.56 -0.04 -11.66
CA ILE A 81 2.18 -1.20 -12.47
C ILE A 81 3.15 -2.36 -12.23
N LEU A 82 4.45 -2.14 -12.37
CA LEU A 82 5.45 -3.19 -12.21
C LEU A 82 5.57 -3.68 -10.78
N GLY A 83 5.45 -2.78 -9.79
CA GLY A 83 5.37 -3.13 -8.39
C GLY A 83 4.18 -4.04 -8.07
N ALA A 84 3.02 -3.79 -8.65
CA ALA A 84 1.82 -4.61 -8.47
C ALA A 84 1.90 -5.96 -9.21
N LEU A 85 2.57 -6.01 -10.36
CA LEU A 85 2.70 -7.26 -11.13
C LEU A 85 3.50 -8.33 -10.40
N VAL A 86 4.49 -7.98 -9.59
CA VAL A 86 5.31 -8.96 -8.84
C VAL A 86 4.46 -9.79 -7.88
N PRO A 87 3.66 -9.22 -6.95
CA PRO A 87 2.81 -10.02 -6.07
C PRO A 87 1.70 -10.78 -6.80
N ILE A 88 1.19 -10.26 -7.91
CA ILE A 88 0.20 -10.96 -8.74
C ILE A 88 0.81 -12.21 -9.38
N ASN A 89 2.00 -12.08 -9.99
CA ASN A 89 2.72 -13.23 -10.53
C ASN A 89 3.05 -14.25 -9.44
N PHE A 90 3.41 -13.78 -8.23
CA PHE A 90 3.63 -14.67 -7.11
C PHE A 90 2.39 -15.51 -6.75
N LEU A 91 1.19 -14.92 -6.73
CA LEU A 91 -0.05 -15.67 -6.50
C LEU A 91 -0.26 -16.76 -7.55
N ILE A 92 -0.05 -16.43 -8.82
CA ILE A 92 -0.19 -17.37 -9.94
C ILE A 92 0.82 -18.52 -9.82
N MET A 93 2.08 -18.20 -9.47
CA MET A 93 3.14 -19.18 -9.28
C MET A 93 2.89 -20.09 -8.07
N THR A 94 2.30 -19.58 -7.01
CA THR A 94 1.99 -20.37 -5.81
C THR A 94 0.94 -21.43 -6.09
N GLU A 95 -0.03 -21.14 -6.96
CA GLU A 95 -1.05 -22.12 -7.38
C GLU A 95 -0.50 -23.15 -8.40
N ASN A 96 0.56 -22.80 -9.15
CA ASN A 96 1.14 -23.62 -10.21
C ASN A 96 2.63 -23.88 -9.96
N GLN A 97 2.97 -24.53 -8.85
CA GLN A 97 4.37 -24.78 -8.44
C GLN A 97 5.20 -25.55 -9.47
N GLU A 98 4.55 -26.37 -10.31
CA GLU A 98 5.22 -27.13 -11.38
C GLU A 98 5.83 -26.25 -12.47
N LEU A 99 5.34 -25.00 -12.62
CA LEU A 99 5.82 -24.05 -13.62
C LEU A 99 6.94 -23.12 -13.08
N VAL A 100 7.27 -23.24 -11.79
CA VAL A 100 8.23 -22.33 -11.12
C VAL A 100 9.66 -22.84 -11.33
N PRO A 101 10.56 -22.04 -11.92
CA PRO A 101 11.97 -22.38 -11.98
C PRO A 101 12.58 -22.54 -10.59
N GLU A 102 13.51 -23.48 -10.39
CA GLU A 102 14.12 -23.80 -9.10
C GLU A 102 14.73 -22.58 -8.40
N PHE A 103 15.27 -21.62 -9.16
CA PHE A 103 15.88 -20.41 -8.58
C PHE A 103 14.86 -19.43 -7.98
N LEU A 104 13.57 -19.55 -8.33
CA LEU A 104 12.46 -18.74 -7.77
C LEU A 104 11.74 -19.44 -6.61
N LEU A 105 11.99 -20.72 -6.37
CA LEU A 105 11.38 -21.47 -5.27
C LEU A 105 11.55 -20.77 -3.91
N PRO A 106 12.75 -20.27 -3.51
CA PRO A 106 12.91 -19.58 -2.22
C PRO A 106 12.07 -18.30 -2.12
N LEU A 107 11.77 -17.66 -3.25
CA LEU A 107 10.91 -16.49 -3.30
C LEU A 107 9.45 -16.88 -3.10
N VAL A 108 9.03 -18.00 -3.69
CA VAL A 108 7.65 -18.52 -3.60
C VAL A 108 7.36 -19.11 -2.20
N GLU A 109 8.35 -19.68 -1.53
CA GLU A 109 8.19 -20.19 -0.16
C GLU A 109 8.10 -19.08 0.88
N ASN A 110 8.81 -17.96 0.67
CA ASN A 110 8.88 -16.86 1.62
C ASN A 110 8.09 -15.63 1.16
N SER A 111 6.84 -15.51 1.60
CA SER A 111 5.97 -14.37 1.29
C SER A 111 6.61 -13.00 1.61
N ASN A 112 7.48 -12.93 2.63
CA ASN A 112 8.20 -11.69 2.99
C ASN A 112 9.15 -11.20 1.89
N LEU A 113 9.77 -12.12 1.17
CA LEU A 113 10.68 -11.79 0.06
C LEU A 113 9.92 -11.20 -1.13
N VAL A 114 8.66 -11.57 -1.31
CA VAL A 114 7.81 -11.03 -2.39
C VAL A 114 7.59 -9.54 -2.22
N GLY A 115 7.26 -9.09 -1.00
CA GLY A 115 7.07 -7.67 -0.70
C GLY A 115 8.36 -6.86 -0.94
N LEU A 116 9.50 -7.38 -0.49
CA LEU A 116 10.81 -6.74 -0.69
C LEU A 116 11.19 -6.68 -2.18
N THR A 117 11.05 -7.79 -2.90
CA THR A 117 11.32 -7.85 -4.34
C THR A 117 10.43 -6.90 -5.11
N SER A 118 9.15 -6.85 -4.78
CA SER A 118 8.18 -5.95 -5.38
C SER A 118 8.55 -4.47 -5.17
N LEU A 119 8.99 -4.11 -3.98
CA LEU A 119 9.45 -2.75 -3.65
C LEU A 119 10.71 -2.38 -4.45
N ILE A 120 11.67 -3.30 -4.56
CA ILE A 120 12.89 -3.09 -5.34
C ILE A 120 12.56 -2.93 -6.82
N VAL A 121 11.73 -3.82 -7.39
CA VAL A 121 11.31 -3.77 -8.79
C VAL A 121 10.57 -2.47 -9.10
N GLY A 122 9.61 -2.07 -8.26
CA GLY A 122 8.88 -0.81 -8.41
C GLY A 122 9.80 0.42 -8.34
N GLY A 123 10.72 0.44 -7.37
CA GLY A 123 11.70 1.51 -7.22
C GLY A 123 12.66 1.62 -8.41
N LEU A 124 13.21 0.49 -8.86
CA LEU A 124 14.08 0.45 -10.04
C LEU A 124 13.33 0.86 -11.32
N ALA A 125 12.10 0.40 -11.49
CA ALA A 125 11.26 0.80 -12.61
C ALA A 125 11.06 2.31 -12.66
N MET A 126 10.79 2.94 -11.52
CA MET A 126 10.69 4.40 -11.44
C MET A 126 11.99 5.09 -11.82
N LEU A 127 13.13 4.64 -11.28
CA LEU A 127 14.45 5.21 -11.57
C LEU A 127 14.79 5.13 -13.08
N ILE A 128 14.57 3.97 -13.69
CA ILE A 128 14.88 3.73 -15.10
C ILE A 128 13.94 4.57 -16.00
N VAL A 129 12.63 4.42 -15.82
CA VAL A 129 11.65 5.08 -16.70
C VAL A 129 11.70 6.59 -16.53
N ALA A 130 11.80 7.09 -15.30
CA ALA A 130 11.91 8.53 -15.07
C ALA A 130 13.19 9.10 -15.70
N SER A 131 14.33 8.40 -15.63
CA SER A 131 15.56 8.87 -16.27
C SER A 131 15.49 8.89 -17.80
N LEU A 132 14.81 7.90 -18.40
CA LEU A 132 14.63 7.82 -19.85
C LEU A 132 13.62 8.84 -20.40
N THR A 133 12.59 9.17 -19.61
CA THR A 133 11.50 10.03 -20.05
C THR A 133 11.64 11.49 -19.66
N GLN A 134 12.76 11.92 -19.07
CA GLN A 134 13.00 13.30 -18.66
C GLN A 134 12.90 14.32 -19.80
N LYS A 135 13.32 13.94 -21.01
CA LYS A 135 13.27 14.84 -22.19
C LYS A 135 11.83 15.12 -22.63
N SER A 136 10.93 14.13 -22.48
CA SER A 136 9.53 14.22 -22.91
C SER A 136 8.61 14.75 -21.81
N HIS A 137 8.95 14.43 -20.57
CA HIS A 137 8.17 14.80 -19.39
C HIS A 137 9.11 15.34 -18.31
N PRO A 138 9.40 16.67 -18.35
CA PRO A 138 10.26 17.28 -17.34
C PRO A 138 9.64 17.16 -15.95
N PRO A 139 10.46 16.96 -14.91
CA PRO A 139 9.99 16.89 -13.54
C PRO A 139 9.32 18.21 -13.15
N ARG A 140 8.20 18.15 -12.43
CA ARG A 140 7.59 19.34 -11.83
C ARG A 140 8.22 19.54 -10.46
N PRO A 141 8.99 20.62 -10.21
CA PRO A 141 9.45 20.92 -8.87
C PRO A 141 8.22 21.18 -7.98
N LEU A 142 8.24 20.62 -6.77
CA LEU A 142 7.27 20.98 -5.75
C LEU A 142 7.56 22.43 -5.36
N ASP A 143 6.75 23.34 -5.83
CA ASP A 143 6.81 24.75 -5.42
C ASP A 143 5.97 24.91 -4.15
N PHE A 144 6.64 25.14 -3.04
CA PHE A 144 5.99 25.37 -1.75
C PHE A 144 5.73 26.86 -1.50
N SER A 145 6.05 27.74 -2.46
CA SER A 145 5.88 29.19 -2.31
C SER A 145 4.42 29.64 -2.20
N ASP A 146 3.48 28.81 -2.67
CA ASP A 146 2.04 29.09 -2.62
C ASP A 146 1.39 28.68 -1.29
N MET A 147 2.16 28.17 -0.32
CA MET A 147 1.66 27.69 0.98
C MET A 147 1.99 28.62 2.16
N GLU A 148 2.60 29.78 1.90
CA GLU A 148 2.76 30.90 2.87
C GLU A 148 1.60 31.92 2.70
#